data_78634022a432f92fdcd869812521eac4
#
_entry.id   78634022a432f92fdcd869812521eac4
#
_cell.length_a   1.000
_cell.length_b   1.000
_cell.length_c   1.000
_cell.angle_alpha   90.00
_cell.angle_beta   90.00
_cell.angle_gamma   90.00
#
_symmetry.space_group_name_H-M   'P 1'
#
loop_
_entity.id
_entity.type
_entity.pdbx_description
1 polymer ?
#
loop_
_entity_poly.entity_id
_entity_poly.type
_entity_poly.pdbx_seq_one_letter_code
_entity_poly.pdbx_strand_id
1 'polypeptide(L)'
;VYTHNKYQSNDLDFVTAARRDALSEALRPLGFTLAKDLRHFTQPSTALFLEFPAGPLEFGDRVVHHDDVPRLDTPWGPLRVITPTQCVMDRLAAYWHWRDRQSWDQAVLVATHQSIDYDELAAYAAMEGADPGDIAKLRQQAGLQA
;
A
#
# COMPACT_ATOMS: atom_id res chain seq x y z
N VAL A 1 -6.95 3.97 5.15
CA VAL A 1 -6.31 4.79 6.19
C VAL A 1 -6.13 6.21 5.68
N TYR A 2 -5.37 6.43 4.58
CA TYR A 2 -4.95 7.76 4.13
C TYR A 2 -5.98 8.57 3.34
N THR A 3 -7.12 7.98 2.99
CA THR A 3 -8.17 8.61 2.16
C THR A 3 -9.40 9.05 2.97
N HIS A 4 -9.31 9.06 4.30
CA HIS A 4 -10.45 9.34 5.20
C HIS A 4 -11.71 8.52 4.84
N ASN A 5 -11.52 7.24 4.52
CA ASN A 5 -12.56 6.29 4.10
C ASN A 5 -13.30 6.65 2.79
N LYS A 6 -12.79 7.60 1.99
CA LYS A 6 -13.35 7.90 0.65
C LYS A 6 -13.05 6.78 -0.36
N TYR A 7 -12.01 5.99 -0.11
CA TYR A 7 -11.74 4.73 -0.78
C TYR A 7 -11.63 3.62 0.26
N GLN A 8 -12.27 2.50 0.00
CA GLN A 8 -12.22 1.31 0.85
C GLN A 8 -11.93 0.09 -0.02
N SER A 9 -11.04 -0.76 0.45
CA SER A 9 -10.84 -2.11 -0.07
C SER A 9 -11.15 -3.13 1.02
N ASN A 10 -11.39 -4.37 0.61
CA ASN A 10 -11.61 -5.47 1.54
C ASN A 10 -10.33 -6.26 1.82
N ASP A 11 -9.23 -5.92 1.14
CA ASP A 11 -7.93 -6.53 1.26
C ASP A 11 -7.04 -5.77 2.26
N LEU A 12 -6.29 -6.52 3.02
CA LEU A 12 -5.21 -6.03 3.86
C LEU A 12 -3.94 -6.79 3.48
N ASP A 13 -3.02 -6.10 2.84
CA ASP A 13 -1.76 -6.66 2.36
C ASP A 13 -0.65 -6.49 3.39
N PHE A 14 0.02 -7.60 3.71
CA PHE A 14 1.12 -7.65 4.66
C PHE A 14 2.35 -8.31 4.03
N VAL A 15 3.43 -7.59 3.87
CA VAL A 15 4.70 -8.18 3.46
C VAL A 15 5.41 -8.74 4.69
N THR A 16 5.76 -10.03 4.66
CA THR A 16 6.42 -10.70 5.78
C THR A 16 7.32 -11.84 5.31
N ALA A 17 8.37 -12.12 6.09
CA ALA A 17 9.20 -13.32 5.93
C ALA A 17 8.63 -14.55 6.66
N ALA A 18 7.50 -14.42 7.35
CA ALA A 18 6.90 -15.53 8.08
C ALA A 18 6.40 -16.62 7.12
N ARG A 19 6.60 -17.88 7.53
CA ARG A 19 6.10 -19.02 6.77
C ARG A 19 4.57 -19.11 6.86
N ARG A 20 3.95 -19.65 5.83
CA ARG A 20 2.48 -19.76 5.73
C ARG A 20 1.86 -20.60 6.86
N ASP A 21 2.54 -21.64 7.33
CA ASP A 21 2.11 -22.45 8.47
C ASP A 21 2.05 -21.59 9.76
N ALA A 22 3.09 -20.80 10.03
CA ALA A 22 3.13 -19.88 11.16
C ALA A 22 2.05 -18.80 11.06
N LEU A 23 1.80 -18.26 9.86
CA LEU A 23 0.70 -17.31 9.63
C LEU A 23 -0.67 -17.96 9.92
N SER A 24 -0.89 -19.18 9.42
CA SER A 24 -2.14 -19.92 9.66
C SER A 24 -2.36 -20.18 11.16
N GLU A 25 -1.31 -20.46 11.89
CA GLU A 25 -1.37 -20.69 13.33
C GLU A 25 -1.68 -19.39 14.10
N ALA A 26 -1.02 -18.29 13.73
CA ALA A 26 -1.23 -16.97 14.34
C ALA A 26 -2.62 -16.41 14.06
N LEU A 27 -3.18 -16.65 12.88
CA LEU A 27 -4.45 -16.09 12.42
C LEU A 27 -5.69 -16.93 12.86
N ARG A 28 -5.49 -18.20 13.18
CA ARG A 28 -6.56 -19.11 13.60
C ARG A 28 -7.36 -18.62 14.83
N PRO A 29 -6.73 -18.09 15.90
CA PRO A 29 -7.48 -17.54 17.03
C PRO A 29 -8.35 -16.34 16.68
N LEU A 30 -8.02 -15.63 15.58
CA LEU A 30 -8.80 -14.52 15.05
C LEU A 30 -9.92 -14.98 14.08
N GLY A 31 -10.06 -16.30 13.87
CA GLY A 31 -11.07 -16.88 13.01
C GLY A 31 -10.72 -16.90 11.52
N PHE A 32 -9.53 -16.45 11.13
CA PHE A 32 -9.09 -16.51 9.73
C PHE A 32 -8.56 -17.90 9.37
N THR A 33 -8.93 -18.36 8.19
CA THR A 33 -8.48 -19.61 7.60
C THR A 33 -7.97 -19.37 6.19
N LEU A 34 -6.97 -20.15 5.76
CA LEU A 34 -6.43 -20.09 4.42
C LEU A 34 -7.49 -20.55 3.42
N ALA A 35 -7.79 -19.72 2.42
CA ALA A 35 -8.74 -20.01 1.37
C ALA A 35 -8.21 -21.10 0.40
N LYS A 36 -9.10 -21.64 -0.47
CA LYS A 36 -8.76 -22.68 -1.45
C LYS A 36 -7.74 -22.24 -2.49
N ASP A 37 -7.62 -20.93 -2.75
CA ASP A 37 -6.62 -20.36 -3.65
C ASP A 37 -5.20 -20.35 -3.06
N LEU A 38 -5.06 -20.70 -1.79
CA LEU A 38 -3.80 -20.74 -1.03
C LEU A 38 -3.09 -19.37 -0.96
N ARG A 39 -3.82 -18.30 -1.19
CA ARG A 39 -3.32 -16.92 -1.22
C ARG A 39 -3.94 -16.07 -0.12
N HIS A 40 -5.25 -16.10 -0.01
CA HIS A 40 -6.01 -15.26 0.91
C HIS A 40 -6.33 -15.99 2.22
N PHE A 41 -6.33 -15.23 3.31
CA PHE A 41 -6.91 -15.68 4.58
C PHE A 41 -8.25 -14.96 4.76
N THR A 42 -9.30 -15.73 4.97
CA THR A 42 -10.68 -15.25 5.08
C THR A 42 -11.32 -15.69 6.37
N GLN A 43 -12.33 -14.95 6.85
CA GLN A 43 -13.18 -15.37 7.94
C GLN A 43 -14.66 -15.07 7.66
N PRO A 44 -15.60 -15.92 8.09
CA PRO A 44 -17.02 -15.82 7.70
C PRO A 44 -17.75 -14.56 8.22
N SER A 45 -17.26 -13.93 9.29
CA SER A 45 -17.94 -12.80 9.94
C SER A 45 -17.60 -11.43 9.35
N THR A 46 -16.70 -11.37 8.36
CA THR A 46 -16.31 -10.12 7.70
C THR A 46 -16.05 -10.32 6.21
N ALA A 47 -16.22 -9.26 5.43
CA ALA A 47 -15.78 -9.24 4.04
C ALA A 47 -14.27 -8.95 3.89
N LEU A 48 -13.59 -8.61 4.97
CA LEU A 48 -12.14 -8.39 4.95
C LEU A 48 -11.41 -9.71 4.72
N PHE A 49 -10.37 -9.66 3.92
CA PHE A 49 -9.43 -10.76 3.76
C PHE A 49 -7.99 -10.24 3.88
N LEU A 50 -7.09 -11.14 4.26
CA LEU A 50 -5.68 -10.82 4.42
C LEU A 50 -4.90 -11.50 3.32
N GLU A 51 -3.95 -10.78 2.75
CA GLU A 51 -3.00 -11.30 1.79
C GLU A 51 -1.57 -11.08 2.30
N PHE A 52 -0.71 -12.05 2.01
CA PHE A 52 0.69 -12.00 2.37
C PHE A 52 1.53 -12.21 1.11
N PRO A 53 1.69 -11.16 0.28
CA PRO A 53 2.58 -11.22 -0.86
C PRO A 53 4.01 -11.50 -0.42
N ALA A 54 4.75 -12.20 -1.28
CA ALA A 54 6.15 -12.47 -1.01
C ALA A 54 6.95 -11.15 -1.01
N GLY A 55 7.86 -10.99 -0.03
CA GLY A 55 8.79 -9.87 -0.02
C GLY A 55 9.92 -10.02 -1.04
N PRO A 56 10.73 -8.98 -1.21
CA PRO A 56 10.75 -7.75 -0.42
C PRO A 56 9.56 -6.83 -0.69
N LEU A 57 9.35 -5.83 0.18
CA LEU A 57 8.43 -4.72 -0.14
C LEU A 57 9.04 -3.90 -1.27
N GLU A 58 8.28 -3.71 -2.35
CA GLU A 58 8.74 -2.96 -3.51
C GLU A 58 7.60 -2.14 -4.13
N PHE A 59 7.96 -1.00 -4.71
CA PHE A 59 7.08 -0.15 -5.51
C PHE A 59 7.75 0.04 -6.87
N GLY A 60 7.23 -0.61 -7.92
CA GLY A 60 7.94 -0.68 -9.19
C GLY A 60 9.34 -1.29 -9.02
N ASP A 61 10.36 -0.58 -9.45
CA ASP A 61 11.77 -1.01 -9.33
C ASP A 61 12.41 -0.63 -7.98
N ARG A 62 11.69 0.10 -7.12
CA ARG A 62 12.20 0.53 -5.80
C ARG A 62 11.93 -0.52 -4.74
N VAL A 63 12.99 -1.21 -4.30
CA VAL A 63 12.95 -2.05 -3.10
C VAL A 63 13.00 -1.16 -1.84
N VAL A 64 12.10 -1.41 -0.90
CA VAL A 64 11.98 -0.66 0.36
C VAL A 64 12.46 -1.54 1.51
N HIS A 65 13.50 -1.09 2.21
CA HIS A 65 13.97 -1.80 3.38
C HIS A 65 12.98 -1.64 4.54
N HIS A 66 12.78 -2.68 5.34
CA HIS A 66 11.80 -2.65 6.42
C HIS A 66 12.06 -1.51 7.44
N ASP A 67 13.32 -1.08 7.61
CA ASP A 67 13.66 0.04 8.50
C ASP A 67 13.24 1.41 7.95
N ASP A 68 13.03 1.51 6.63
CA ASP A 68 12.52 2.72 5.99
C ASP A 68 10.99 2.85 6.09
N VAL A 69 10.32 1.82 6.64
CA VAL A 69 8.88 1.85 6.92
C VAL A 69 8.66 2.19 8.39
N PRO A 70 7.97 3.31 8.69
CA PRO A 70 7.74 3.74 10.06
C PRO A 70 7.08 2.69 10.92
N ARG A 71 7.55 2.60 12.17
CA ARG A 71 6.95 1.75 13.19
C ARG A 71 5.88 2.53 13.95
N LEU A 72 4.70 1.95 14.02
CA LEU A 72 3.60 2.39 14.84
C LEU A 72 3.47 1.44 16.04
N ASP A 73 3.56 1.96 17.26
CA ASP A 73 3.30 1.17 18.45
C ASP A 73 1.78 1.11 18.70
N THR A 74 1.26 -0.10 18.85
CA THR A 74 -0.16 -0.35 19.11
C THR A 74 -0.33 -1.13 20.42
N PRO A 75 -1.54 -1.15 21.04
CA PRO A 75 -1.80 -1.95 22.23
C PRO A 75 -1.56 -3.46 22.03
N TRP A 76 -1.54 -3.92 20.77
CA TRP A 76 -1.32 -5.33 20.40
C TRP A 76 0.08 -5.64 19.90
N GLY A 77 0.98 -4.64 19.92
CA GLY A 77 2.34 -4.77 19.45
C GLY A 77 2.69 -3.77 18.34
N PRO A 78 3.94 -3.77 17.88
CA PRO A 78 4.37 -2.86 16.84
C PRO A 78 3.85 -3.28 15.47
N LEU A 79 3.45 -2.30 14.67
CA LEU A 79 3.04 -2.44 13.28
C LEU A 79 3.87 -1.49 12.42
N ARG A 80 4.40 -1.95 11.29
CA ARG A 80 4.98 -1.07 10.28
C ARG A 80 3.92 -0.74 9.24
N VAL A 81 3.78 0.55 8.94
CA VAL A 81 2.82 1.05 7.96
C VAL A 81 3.57 1.97 7.00
N ILE A 82 3.45 1.72 5.70
CA ILE A 82 4.04 2.58 4.68
C ILE A 82 3.57 4.02 4.85
N THR A 83 4.44 4.99 4.54
CA THR A 83 4.08 6.41 4.64
C THR A 83 3.04 6.81 3.57
N PRO A 84 2.37 7.96 3.70
CA PRO A 84 1.52 8.49 2.63
C PRO A 84 2.28 8.64 1.30
N THR A 85 3.52 9.11 1.34
CA THR A 85 4.37 9.23 0.14
C THR A 85 4.65 7.85 -0.48
N GLN A 86 5.01 6.85 0.33
CA GLN A 86 5.20 5.47 -0.13
C GLN A 86 3.89 4.87 -0.70
N CYS A 87 2.74 5.17 -0.09
CA CYS A 87 1.44 4.75 -0.62
C CYS A 87 1.15 5.37 -1.99
N VAL A 88 1.52 6.64 -2.20
CA VAL A 88 1.41 7.28 -3.52
C VAL A 88 2.38 6.65 -4.52
N MET A 89 3.61 6.32 -4.13
CA MET A 89 4.57 5.61 -5.00
C MET A 89 4.01 4.29 -5.50
N ASP A 90 3.47 3.46 -4.60
CA ASP A 90 2.87 2.18 -4.93
C ASP A 90 1.72 2.34 -5.96
N ARG A 91 0.82 3.31 -5.75
CA ARG A 91 -0.26 3.60 -6.68
C ARG A 91 0.23 4.14 -8.03
N LEU A 92 1.26 4.97 -8.04
CA LEU A 92 1.87 5.47 -9.27
C LEU A 92 2.59 4.36 -10.04
N ALA A 93 3.29 3.44 -9.36
CA ALA A 93 3.86 2.26 -10.01
C ALA A 93 2.79 1.45 -10.75
N ALA A 94 1.65 1.18 -10.08
CA ALA A 94 0.54 0.47 -10.70
C ALA A 94 -0.02 1.23 -11.92
N TYR A 95 -0.12 2.55 -11.85
CA TYR A 95 -0.53 3.38 -12.97
C TYR A 95 0.46 3.32 -14.15
N TRP A 96 1.75 3.45 -13.89
CA TRP A 96 2.77 3.50 -14.95
C TRP A 96 2.99 2.14 -15.62
N HIS A 97 3.11 1.08 -14.82
CA HIS A 97 3.44 -0.25 -15.34
C HIS A 97 2.24 -1.02 -15.88
N TRP A 98 1.05 -0.84 -15.27
CA TRP A 98 -0.16 -1.58 -15.63
C TRP A 98 -1.23 -0.73 -16.29
N ARG A 99 -0.99 0.59 -16.44
CA ARG A 99 -1.95 1.58 -16.95
C ARG A 99 -3.27 1.59 -16.15
N ASP A 100 -3.17 1.31 -14.87
CA ASP A 100 -4.31 1.28 -13.97
C ASP A 100 -4.72 2.70 -13.57
N ARG A 101 -5.74 3.22 -14.24
CA ARG A 101 -6.27 4.56 -13.97
C ARG A 101 -6.88 4.71 -12.58
N GLN A 102 -7.41 3.63 -12.01
CA GLN A 102 -7.95 3.65 -10.65
C GLN A 102 -6.82 3.93 -9.64
N SER A 103 -5.64 3.37 -9.85
CA SER A 103 -4.47 3.65 -9.01
C SER A 103 -4.05 5.11 -9.08
N TRP A 104 -4.15 5.77 -10.25
CA TRP A 104 -3.95 7.22 -10.35
C TRP A 104 -4.95 8.00 -9.47
N ASP A 105 -6.23 7.68 -9.58
CA ASP A 105 -7.27 8.36 -8.80
C ASP A 105 -7.08 8.16 -7.28
N GLN A 106 -6.61 6.97 -6.87
CA GLN A 106 -6.24 6.70 -5.49
C GLN A 106 -5.02 7.50 -5.04
N ALA A 107 -3.99 7.64 -5.88
CA ALA A 107 -2.81 8.47 -5.60
C ALA A 107 -3.21 9.93 -5.38
N VAL A 108 -4.06 10.49 -6.26
CA VAL A 108 -4.63 11.84 -6.10
C VAL A 108 -5.38 11.96 -4.78
N LEU A 109 -6.22 10.97 -4.46
CA LEU A 109 -7.03 10.99 -3.23
C LEU A 109 -6.17 10.96 -1.96
N VAL A 110 -5.10 10.17 -1.94
CA VAL A 110 -4.13 10.18 -0.83
C VAL A 110 -3.45 11.55 -0.74
N ALA A 111 -2.95 12.08 -1.85
CA ALA A 111 -2.25 13.37 -1.90
C ALA A 111 -3.14 14.56 -1.51
N THR A 112 -4.47 14.45 -1.71
CA THR A 112 -5.45 15.45 -1.26
C THR A 112 -5.56 15.52 0.26
N HIS A 113 -5.40 14.39 0.95
CA HIS A 113 -5.69 14.28 2.38
C HIS A 113 -4.46 14.13 3.27
N GLN A 114 -3.28 13.99 2.69
CA GLN A 114 -2.03 13.73 3.41
C GLN A 114 -0.92 14.68 2.97
N SER A 115 0.04 14.90 3.85
CA SER A 115 1.29 15.57 3.49
C SER A 115 2.16 14.61 2.68
N ILE A 116 2.55 15.04 1.49
CA ILE A 116 3.34 14.26 0.54
C ILE A 116 4.69 14.93 0.31
N ASP A 117 5.76 14.14 0.33
CA ASP A 117 7.08 14.57 -0.11
C ASP A 117 7.17 14.51 -1.64
N TYR A 118 6.92 15.65 -2.28
CA TYR A 118 6.94 15.74 -3.74
C TYR A 118 8.35 15.69 -4.35
N ASP A 119 9.38 16.02 -3.57
CA ASP A 119 10.77 15.90 -4.03
C ASP A 119 11.17 14.43 -4.07
N GLU A 120 10.78 13.65 -3.05
CA GLU A 120 10.95 12.20 -3.03
C GLU A 120 10.16 11.53 -4.17
N LEU A 121 8.92 11.97 -4.45
CA LEU A 121 8.13 11.45 -5.59
C LEU A 121 8.76 11.78 -6.93
N ALA A 122 9.33 12.97 -7.11
CA ALA A 122 9.99 13.34 -8.36
C ALA A 122 11.24 12.48 -8.60
N ALA A 123 12.04 12.23 -7.55
CA ALA A 123 13.18 11.34 -7.63
C ALA A 123 12.76 9.90 -7.97
N TYR A 124 11.66 9.42 -7.36
CA TYR A 124 11.09 8.11 -7.65
C TYR A 124 10.59 8.01 -9.11
N ALA A 125 9.84 8.99 -9.59
CA ALA A 125 9.36 9.02 -10.98
C ALA A 125 10.51 8.98 -11.99
N ALA A 126 11.61 9.69 -11.71
CA ALA A 126 12.81 9.66 -12.56
C ALA A 126 13.47 8.27 -12.56
N MET A 127 13.50 7.58 -11.42
CA MET A 127 14.03 6.21 -11.32
C MET A 127 13.19 5.22 -12.13
N GLU A 128 11.86 5.35 -12.09
CA GLU A 128 10.91 4.51 -12.84
C GLU A 128 10.86 4.86 -14.36
N GLY A 129 11.56 5.90 -14.79
CA GLY A 129 11.49 6.37 -16.17
C GLY A 129 10.12 6.94 -16.58
N ALA A 130 9.35 7.40 -15.60
CA ALA A 130 8.02 7.95 -15.80
C ALA A 130 8.08 9.39 -16.35
N ASP A 131 6.94 9.88 -16.88
CA ASP A 131 6.82 11.25 -17.35
C ASP A 131 6.98 12.24 -16.19
N PRO A 132 7.97 13.15 -16.21
CA PRO A 132 8.14 14.15 -15.16
C PRO A 132 6.91 15.05 -14.94
N GLY A 133 6.06 15.18 -15.96
CA GLY A 133 4.80 15.93 -15.88
C GLY A 133 3.76 15.28 -14.97
N ASP A 134 3.84 13.99 -14.73
CA ASP A 134 2.85 13.29 -13.90
C ASP A 134 2.88 13.76 -12.43
N ILE A 135 4.05 14.06 -11.87
CA ILE A 135 4.12 14.56 -10.49
C ILE A 135 3.54 15.97 -10.36
N ALA A 136 3.79 16.85 -11.33
CA ALA A 136 3.18 18.18 -11.37
C ALA A 136 1.66 18.08 -11.52
N LYS A 137 1.17 17.19 -12.38
CA LYS A 137 -0.26 16.93 -12.58
C LYS A 137 -0.92 16.34 -11.32
N LEU A 138 -0.27 15.40 -10.65
CA LEU A 138 -0.75 14.84 -9.38
C LEU A 138 -0.93 15.95 -8.34
N ARG A 139 0.10 16.78 -8.16
CA ARG A 139 0.08 17.90 -7.21
C ARG A 139 -1.03 18.90 -7.52
N GLN A 140 -1.22 19.23 -8.80
CA GLN A 140 -2.29 20.13 -9.24
C GLN A 140 -3.67 19.53 -8.93
N GLN A 141 -3.89 18.27 -9.26
CA GLN A 141 -5.18 17.61 -9.03
C GLN A 141 -5.50 17.46 -7.54
N ALA A 142 -4.50 17.12 -6.71
CA ALA A 142 -4.67 17.05 -5.27
C ALA A 142 -5.03 18.43 -4.68
N GLY A 143 -4.40 19.51 -5.13
CA GLY A 143 -4.69 20.88 -4.69
C GLY A 143 -6.07 21.40 -5.12
N LEU A 144 -6.67 20.87 -6.18
CA LEU A 144 -8.01 21.22 -6.63
C LEU A 144 -9.13 20.51 -5.85
N GLN A 145 -8.80 19.44 -5.14
CA GLN A 145 -9.77 18.62 -4.38
C GLN A 145 -9.70 18.87 -2.87
N ALA A 146 -8.74 19.69 -2.40
CA ALA A 146 -8.48 19.98 -1.00
C ALA A 146 -9.50 20.98 -0.39
#